data_f72a84c6e26da33a15903aead4e2718b
#
_entry.id   f72a84c6e26da33a15903aead4e2718b
#
_cell.length_a   1.000
_cell.length_b   1.000
_cell.length_c   1.000
_cell.angle_alpha   90.00
_cell.angle_beta   90.00
_cell.angle_gamma   90.00
#
_symmetry.space_group_name_H-M   'P 1'
#
loop_
_entity.id
_entity.type
_entity.pdbx_description
1 polymer ?
#
loop_
_entity_poly.entity_id
_entity_poly.type
_entity_poly.pdbx_seq_one_letter_code
_entity_poly.pdbx_strand_id
1 'polypeptide(L)'
;MDLTCFDLQQSMEFALKYLIEMNGERYVTTHDLNAQLNKIDKMNIHDPVLEKVRLKSYVYNSWETESRYKDSFMPLAADVEEAISVCKELILFVESNTNQKAELNKLTAF
;
A
#
# COMPACT_ATOMS: atom_id res chain seq x y z
N MET A 1 12.97 -18.80 -0.12
CA MET A 1 12.13 -17.64 0.26
C MET A 1 12.41 -16.49 -0.69
N ASP A 2 11.37 -15.90 -1.26
CA ASP A 2 11.52 -14.73 -2.13
C ASP A 2 11.29 -13.46 -1.31
N LEU A 3 12.39 -12.82 -0.92
CA LEU A 3 12.34 -11.60 -0.12
C LEU A 3 11.76 -10.42 -0.90
N THR A 4 11.93 -10.42 -2.24
CA THR A 4 11.41 -9.32 -3.07
C THR A 4 9.89 -9.20 -2.97
N CYS A 5 9.18 -10.32 -3.09
CA CYS A 5 7.71 -10.31 -3.01
C CYS A 5 7.24 -9.91 -1.62
N PHE A 6 7.89 -10.44 -0.58
CA PHE A 6 7.59 -10.07 0.80
C PHE A 6 7.82 -8.56 1.01
N ASP A 7 8.95 -8.07 0.53
CA ASP A 7 9.30 -6.66 0.69
C ASP A 7 8.32 -5.74 -0.05
N LEU A 8 7.88 -6.13 -1.25
CA LEU A 8 6.90 -5.36 -2.02
C LEU A 8 5.56 -5.30 -1.28
N GLN A 9 5.10 -6.45 -0.75
CA GLN A 9 3.85 -6.48 0.01
C GLN A 9 3.96 -5.59 1.26
N GLN A 10 5.08 -5.68 1.99
CA GLN A 10 5.31 -4.87 3.19
C GLN A 10 5.36 -3.39 2.85
N SER A 11 5.98 -3.02 1.74
CA SER A 11 6.05 -1.63 1.31
C SER A 11 4.66 -1.07 0.99
N MET A 12 3.82 -1.84 0.32
CA MET A 12 2.44 -1.45 0.04
C MET A 12 1.65 -1.28 1.34
N GLU A 13 1.77 -2.25 2.24
CA GLU A 13 1.07 -2.21 3.53
C GLU A 13 1.45 -0.97 4.33
N PHE A 14 2.75 -0.70 4.46
CA PHE A 14 3.24 0.46 5.21
C PHE A 14 2.82 1.77 4.56
N ALA A 15 2.86 1.85 3.23
CA ALA A 15 2.43 3.05 2.51
C ALA A 15 0.95 3.36 2.78
N LEU A 16 0.09 2.35 2.72
CA LEU A 16 -1.34 2.51 2.98
C LEU A 16 -1.60 2.92 4.44
N LYS A 17 -0.93 2.27 5.38
CA LYS A 17 -1.05 2.61 6.81
C LYS A 17 -0.57 4.04 7.10
N TYR A 18 0.53 4.42 6.48
CA TYR A 18 1.08 5.77 6.62
C TYR A 18 0.09 6.81 6.08
N LEU A 19 -0.50 6.54 4.92
CA LEU A 19 -1.50 7.42 4.33
C LEU A 19 -2.68 7.65 5.29
N ILE A 20 -3.16 6.58 5.91
CA ILE A 20 -4.27 6.66 6.88
C ILE A 20 -3.88 7.52 8.08
N GLU A 21 -2.73 7.23 8.68
CA GLU A 21 -2.29 7.95 9.89
C GLU A 21 -2.01 9.42 9.62
N MET A 22 -1.40 9.74 8.49
CA MET A 22 -1.09 11.13 8.15
C MET A 22 -2.35 11.95 7.82
N ASN A 23 -3.47 11.29 7.60
CA ASN A 23 -4.77 11.95 7.43
C ASN A 23 -5.61 11.91 8.71
N GLY A 24 -5.00 11.63 9.86
CA GLY A 24 -5.63 11.77 11.15
C GLY A 24 -6.45 10.58 11.63
N GLU A 25 -6.36 9.45 10.95
CA GLU A 25 -7.10 8.25 11.30
C GLU A 25 -6.16 7.14 11.73
N ARG A 26 -6.70 6.08 12.30
CA ARG A 26 -5.93 4.89 12.67
C ARG A 26 -6.06 3.83 11.59
N TYR A 27 -4.95 3.22 11.21
CA TYR A 27 -4.99 2.10 10.29
C TYR A 27 -5.59 0.87 10.96
N VAL A 28 -6.04 -0.08 10.13
CA VAL A 28 -6.58 -1.35 10.61
C VAL A 28 -5.41 -2.26 11.00
N THR A 29 -5.50 -2.94 12.13
CA THR A 29 -4.42 -3.81 12.63
C THR A 29 -4.50 -5.18 11.95
N THR A 30 -4.01 -5.24 10.71
CA THR A 30 -4.01 -6.44 9.88
C THR A 30 -2.98 -6.28 8.76
N HIS A 31 -2.59 -7.40 8.14
CA HIS A 31 -1.75 -7.41 6.95
C HIS A 31 -2.56 -7.38 5.65
N ASP A 32 -3.88 -7.37 5.74
CA ASP A 32 -4.76 -7.38 4.57
C ASP A 32 -4.80 -5.99 3.92
N LEU A 33 -4.27 -5.90 2.70
CA LEU A 33 -4.26 -4.64 1.95
C LEU A 33 -5.68 -4.12 1.70
N ASN A 34 -6.65 -5.01 1.49
CA ASN A 34 -8.03 -4.60 1.25
C ASN A 34 -8.66 -3.91 2.45
N ALA A 35 -8.32 -4.35 3.67
CA ALA A 35 -8.81 -3.69 4.88
C ALA A 35 -8.33 -2.25 4.94
N GLN A 36 -7.07 -1.99 4.59
CA GLN A 36 -6.54 -0.64 4.55
C GLN A 36 -7.19 0.18 3.43
N LEU A 37 -7.35 -0.41 2.24
CA LEU A 37 -8.00 0.25 1.10
C LEU A 37 -9.45 0.63 1.42
N ASN A 38 -10.17 -0.25 2.11
CA ASN A 38 -11.55 0.04 2.52
C ASN A 38 -11.60 1.22 3.49
N LYS A 39 -10.64 1.29 4.42
CA LYS A 39 -10.53 2.42 5.35
C LYS A 39 -10.26 3.72 4.61
N ILE A 40 -9.32 3.70 3.66
CA ILE A 40 -8.95 4.85 2.83
C ILE A 40 -10.16 5.34 2.02
N ASP A 41 -10.92 4.40 1.47
CA ASP A 41 -12.13 4.73 0.72
C ASP A 41 -13.16 5.47 1.59
N LYS A 42 -13.35 5.02 2.81
CA LYS A 42 -14.24 5.68 3.77
C LYS A 42 -13.75 7.08 4.17
N MET A 43 -12.46 7.33 4.04
CA MET A 43 -11.86 8.64 4.29
C MET A 43 -11.96 9.57 3.08
N ASN A 44 -12.61 9.15 2.01
CA ASN A 44 -12.76 9.89 0.75
C ASN A 44 -11.43 10.25 0.10
N ILE A 45 -10.46 9.36 0.19
CA ILE A 45 -9.17 9.48 -0.50
C ILE A 45 -9.20 8.54 -1.67
N HIS A 46 -9.05 9.07 -2.89
CA HIS A 46 -9.15 8.31 -4.13
C HIS A 46 -7.99 8.66 -5.06
N ASP A 47 -7.44 7.65 -5.72
CA ASP A 47 -6.43 7.79 -6.74
C ASP A 47 -6.38 6.50 -7.54
N PRO A 48 -6.10 6.57 -8.86
CA PRO A 48 -6.02 5.36 -9.68
C PRO A 48 -5.07 4.28 -9.14
N VAL A 49 -3.98 4.67 -8.45
CA VAL A 49 -3.04 3.69 -7.91
C VAL A 49 -3.69 2.82 -6.83
N LEU A 50 -4.63 3.36 -6.06
CA LEU A 50 -5.34 2.59 -5.03
C LEU A 50 -6.15 1.47 -5.66
N GLU A 51 -6.76 1.74 -6.81
CA GLU A 51 -7.49 0.71 -7.57
C GLU A 51 -6.55 -0.33 -8.16
N LYS A 52 -5.35 0.07 -8.59
CA LYS A 52 -4.34 -0.88 -9.07
C LYS A 52 -3.91 -1.85 -7.99
N VAL A 53 -3.74 -1.37 -6.76
CA VAL A 53 -3.43 -2.23 -5.61
C VAL A 53 -4.59 -3.19 -5.37
N ARG A 54 -5.82 -2.69 -5.40
CA ARG A 54 -7.02 -3.51 -5.15
C ARG A 54 -7.19 -4.62 -6.18
N LEU A 55 -6.94 -4.33 -7.45
CA LEU A 55 -7.10 -5.31 -8.53
C LEU A 55 -6.25 -6.56 -8.34
N LYS A 56 -5.06 -6.40 -7.76
CA LYS A 56 -4.12 -7.50 -7.53
C LYS A 56 -3.93 -7.82 -6.06
N SER A 57 -4.79 -7.31 -5.19
CA SER A 57 -4.62 -7.46 -3.74
C SER A 57 -4.56 -8.92 -3.30
N TYR A 58 -5.31 -9.81 -3.96
CA TYR A 58 -5.29 -11.22 -3.63
C TYR A 58 -3.92 -11.86 -3.89
N VAL A 59 -3.21 -11.39 -4.93
CA VAL A 59 -1.85 -11.84 -5.23
C VAL A 59 -0.88 -11.25 -4.19
N TYR A 60 -0.92 -9.95 -3.99
CA TYR A 60 0.01 -9.26 -3.09
C TYR A 60 -0.17 -9.72 -1.63
N ASN A 61 -1.41 -9.92 -1.18
CA ASN A 61 -1.68 -10.43 0.16
C ASN A 61 -1.09 -11.83 0.37
N SER A 62 -1.13 -12.68 -0.65
CA SER A 62 -0.57 -14.03 -0.54
C SER A 62 0.92 -14.02 -0.32
N TRP A 63 1.63 -12.99 -0.79
CA TRP A 63 3.08 -12.90 -0.67
C TRP A 63 3.54 -12.71 0.78
N GLU A 64 2.70 -12.16 1.65
CA GLU A 64 3.04 -12.02 3.06
C GLU A 64 3.30 -13.38 3.71
N THR A 65 2.53 -14.40 3.35
CA THR A 65 2.64 -15.74 3.92
C THR A 65 3.44 -16.68 3.02
N GLU A 66 3.10 -16.73 1.72
CA GLU A 66 3.68 -17.72 0.81
C GLU A 66 5.16 -17.52 0.57
N SER A 67 5.62 -16.28 0.45
CA SER A 67 7.03 -16.00 0.22
C SER A 67 7.90 -16.34 1.42
N ARG A 68 7.30 -16.42 2.62
CA ARG A 68 8.03 -16.70 3.87
C ARG A 68 8.05 -18.18 4.23
N TYR A 69 7.02 -18.93 3.88
CA TYR A 69 6.77 -20.26 4.43
C TYR A 69 6.76 -21.39 3.39
N LYS A 70 6.77 -21.06 2.10
CA LYS A 70 6.74 -22.07 1.03
C LYS A 70 8.06 -22.10 0.27
N ASP A 71 8.78 -23.20 0.38
CA ASP A 71 10.07 -23.39 -0.33
C ASP A 71 9.88 -23.42 -1.85
N SER A 72 8.72 -23.87 -2.31
CA SER A 72 8.39 -23.98 -3.73
C SER A 72 7.72 -22.72 -4.30
N PHE A 73 7.75 -21.62 -3.55
CA PHE A 73 7.12 -20.37 -3.99
C PHE A 73 7.78 -19.83 -5.26
N MET A 74 6.97 -19.67 -6.29
CA MET A 74 7.41 -19.19 -7.61
C MET A 74 6.42 -18.13 -8.11
N PRO A 75 6.68 -16.85 -7.83
CA PRO A 75 5.78 -15.81 -8.33
C PRO A 75 5.91 -15.65 -9.84
N LEU A 76 4.83 -15.18 -10.48
CA LEU A 76 4.89 -14.82 -11.89
C LEU A 76 5.73 -13.56 -12.06
N ALA A 77 6.68 -13.60 -13.01
CA ALA A 77 7.54 -12.44 -13.26
C ALA A 77 6.73 -11.19 -13.60
N ALA A 78 5.65 -11.35 -14.37
CA ALA A 78 4.77 -10.23 -14.73
C ALA A 78 4.12 -9.60 -13.51
N ASP A 79 3.73 -10.41 -12.51
CA ASP A 79 3.13 -9.89 -11.26
C ASP A 79 4.16 -9.11 -10.44
N VAL A 80 5.39 -9.59 -10.41
CA VAL A 80 6.47 -8.92 -9.68
C VAL A 80 6.80 -7.57 -10.34
N GLU A 81 6.93 -7.54 -11.66
CA GLU A 81 7.21 -6.31 -12.41
C GLU A 81 6.09 -5.29 -12.22
N GLU A 82 4.84 -5.72 -12.30
CA GLU A 82 3.69 -4.85 -12.07
C GLU A 82 3.69 -4.33 -10.65
N ALA A 83 3.97 -5.19 -9.66
CA ALA A 83 4.02 -4.79 -8.26
C ALA A 83 5.09 -3.74 -7.99
N ILE A 84 6.26 -3.86 -8.62
CA ILE A 84 7.32 -2.86 -8.49
C ILE A 84 6.83 -1.51 -8.99
N SER A 85 6.20 -1.48 -10.16
CA SER A 85 5.67 -0.27 -10.77
C SER A 85 4.56 0.34 -9.90
N VAL A 86 3.63 -0.48 -9.44
CA VAL A 86 2.52 -0.04 -8.58
C VAL A 86 3.04 0.49 -7.26
N CYS A 87 4.04 -0.18 -6.67
CA CYS A 87 4.63 0.24 -5.41
C CYS A 87 5.27 1.63 -5.53
N LYS A 88 6.01 1.88 -6.61
CA LYS A 88 6.61 3.20 -6.87
C LYS A 88 5.54 4.27 -7.03
N GLU A 89 4.50 3.98 -7.80
CA GLU A 89 3.39 4.92 -8.02
C GLU A 89 2.65 5.20 -6.70
N LEU A 90 2.43 4.16 -5.89
CA LEU A 90 1.78 4.30 -4.59
C LEU A 90 2.58 5.18 -3.64
N ILE A 91 3.88 4.98 -3.56
CA ILE A 91 4.75 5.78 -2.69
C ILE A 91 4.70 7.24 -3.13
N LEU A 92 4.78 7.52 -4.44
CA LEU A 92 4.70 8.89 -4.96
C LEU A 92 3.36 9.54 -4.62
N PHE A 93 2.26 8.79 -4.75
CA PHE A 93 0.94 9.30 -4.39
C PHE A 93 0.87 9.62 -2.90
N VAL A 94 1.33 8.72 -2.05
CA VAL A 94 1.29 8.91 -0.60
C VAL A 94 2.11 10.12 -0.19
N GLU A 95 3.31 10.27 -0.74
CA GLU A 95 4.16 11.43 -0.47
C GLU A 95 3.48 12.73 -0.88
N SER A 96 2.90 12.76 -2.07
CA SER A 96 2.20 13.94 -2.58
C SER A 96 1.01 14.31 -1.68
N ASN A 97 0.21 13.32 -1.32
CA ASN A 97 -0.96 13.53 -0.46
C ASN A 97 -0.55 14.05 0.91
N THR A 98 0.46 13.44 1.53
CA THR A 98 0.90 13.83 2.87
C THR A 98 1.60 15.18 2.88
N ASN A 99 2.33 15.54 1.82
CA ASN A 99 2.95 16.84 1.68
C ASN A 99 1.89 17.95 1.52
N GLN A 100 0.85 17.71 0.72
CA GLN A 100 -0.26 18.64 0.58
C GLN A 100 -0.98 18.85 1.91
N LYS A 101 -1.16 17.79 2.69
CA LYS A 101 -1.78 17.86 4.02
C LYS A 101 -0.92 18.70 4.98
N ALA A 102 0.39 18.52 4.96
CA ALA A 102 1.33 19.29 5.78
C ALA A 102 1.31 20.78 5.42
N GLU A 103 1.27 21.11 4.12
CA GLU A 103 1.18 22.49 3.65
C GLU A 103 -0.13 23.15 4.13
N LEU A 104 -1.24 22.45 4.00
CA LEU A 104 -2.54 22.95 4.44
C LEU A 104 -2.54 23.20 5.95
N ASN A 105 -1.96 22.30 6.73
CA ASN A 105 -1.86 22.45 8.19
C ASN A 105 -1.01 23.66 8.58
N LYS A 106 0.05 23.96 7.83
CA LYS A 106 0.85 25.16 8.04
C LYS A 106 0.04 26.43 7.81
N LEU A 107 -0.78 26.44 6.75
CA LEU A 107 -1.61 27.59 6.43
C LEU A 107 -2.70 27.84 7.47
N THR A 108 -3.19 26.80 8.12
CA THR A 108 -4.27 26.90 9.11
C THR A 108 -3.77 27.05 10.55
N ALA A 109 -2.45 27.03 10.76
CA ALA A 109 -1.86 27.16 12.08
C ALA A 109 -1.80 28.61 12.60
N PHE A 110 -2.20 29.58 11.77
CA PHE A 110 -2.16 31.00 12.13
C PHE A 110 -3.53 31.57 12.46
#